data_03299dd3fd549229fcff795e7d99644e
#
_entry.id   03299dd3fd549229fcff795e7d99644e
#
_cell.length_a   1.000
_cell.length_b   1.000
_cell.length_c   1.000
_cell.angle_alpha   90.00
_cell.angle_beta   90.00
_cell.angle_gamma   90.00
#
_symmetry.space_group_name_H-M   'P 1'
#
loop_
_entity.id
_entity.type
_entity.pdbx_description
1 polymer ?
#
loop_
_entity_poly.entity_id
_entity_poly.type
_entity_poly.pdbx_seq_one_letter_code
_entity_poly.pdbx_strand_id
1 'polypeptide(L)'
;RELVMLKYRLSENKKLGLIYVGDFGMGDAQWQRLAEIEDWELLGLHPLSGNPSNYHIINKKEFRYQDLTASCDVVISKLGYGVVSECFLNGIPLIYLPRALFAEYPALEKAVQFWGGGIRLDEESFLKLDWKEALERAASQKKPLPVESDGAGICAQQILELLK
;
A
#
# COMPACT_ATOMS: atom_id res chain seq x y z
N ARG A 1 -12.31 0.00 8.65
CA ARG A 1 -11.52 -1.12 9.20
C ARG A 1 -12.43 -2.23 9.75
N GLU A 2 -13.31 -1.95 10.68
CA GLU A 2 -14.19 -2.95 11.33
C GLU A 2 -14.95 -3.82 10.32
N LEU A 3 -15.57 -3.21 9.30
CA LEU A 3 -16.30 -3.94 8.26
C LEU A 3 -15.42 -4.90 7.47
N VAL A 4 -14.17 -4.51 7.16
CA VAL A 4 -13.21 -5.37 6.47
C VAL A 4 -12.82 -6.53 7.36
N MET A 5 -12.47 -6.25 8.61
CA MET A 5 -12.08 -7.27 9.57
C MET A 5 -13.18 -8.30 9.82
N LEU A 6 -14.43 -7.83 10.02
CA LEU A 6 -15.59 -8.70 10.23
C LEU A 6 -15.86 -9.57 8.99
N LYS A 7 -15.84 -8.96 7.79
CA LYS A 7 -16.15 -9.65 6.54
C LYS A 7 -15.20 -10.80 6.25
N TYR A 8 -13.89 -10.57 6.45
CA TYR A 8 -12.86 -11.56 6.20
C TYR A 8 -12.45 -12.37 7.43
N ARG A 9 -13.14 -12.17 8.57
CA ARG A 9 -12.89 -12.86 9.85
C ARG A 9 -11.45 -12.72 10.31
N LEU A 10 -10.89 -11.52 10.17
CA LEU A 10 -9.49 -11.23 10.51
C LEU A 10 -9.33 -11.10 12.03
N SER A 11 -8.13 -11.40 12.51
CA SER A 11 -7.80 -11.26 13.92
C SER A 11 -7.66 -9.79 14.32
N GLU A 12 -8.42 -9.36 15.33
CA GLU A 12 -8.37 -7.98 15.86
C GLU A 12 -7.02 -7.63 16.50
N ASN A 13 -6.28 -8.63 16.95
CA ASN A 13 -4.99 -8.46 17.59
C ASN A 13 -3.82 -8.32 16.59
N LYS A 14 -4.09 -8.48 15.30
CA LYS A 14 -3.08 -8.37 14.24
C LYS A 14 -3.17 -7.05 13.50
N LYS A 15 -2.04 -6.65 12.94
CA LYS A 15 -1.94 -5.51 12.03
C LYS A 15 -2.47 -5.91 10.66
N LEU A 16 -2.94 -4.92 9.90
CA LEU A 16 -3.55 -5.14 8.60
C LEU A 16 -2.70 -4.47 7.50
N GLY A 17 -2.25 -5.25 6.54
CA GLY A 17 -1.51 -4.76 5.37
C GLY A 17 -2.27 -4.99 4.07
N LEU A 18 -2.12 -4.08 3.11
CA LEU A 18 -2.66 -4.22 1.76
C LEU A 18 -1.52 -4.44 0.76
N ILE A 19 -1.51 -5.58 0.09
CA ILE A 19 -0.58 -5.89 -1.01
C ILE A 19 -1.25 -5.48 -2.34
N TYR A 20 -0.71 -4.45 -2.99
CA TYR A 20 -1.24 -3.90 -4.23
C TYR A 20 -0.14 -3.66 -5.27
N VAL A 21 0.49 -4.73 -5.73
CA VAL A 21 1.63 -4.67 -6.68
C VAL A 21 1.22 -4.89 -8.13
N GLY A 22 -0.03 -5.28 -8.40
CA GLY A 22 -0.51 -5.68 -9.73
C GLY A 22 0.21 -6.94 -10.21
N ASP A 23 0.42 -7.05 -11.52
CA ASP A 23 1.10 -8.21 -12.12
C ASP A 23 2.64 -8.14 -12.01
N PHE A 24 3.18 -7.09 -11.38
CA PHE A 24 4.61 -6.85 -11.28
C PHE A 24 5.25 -7.80 -10.26
N GLY A 25 6.14 -8.67 -10.73
CA GLY A 25 6.94 -9.56 -9.87
C GLY A 25 6.15 -10.63 -9.09
N MET A 26 4.86 -10.81 -9.40
CA MET A 26 4.01 -11.71 -8.62
C MET A 26 4.38 -13.20 -8.81
N GLY A 27 4.89 -13.58 -9.98
CA GLY A 27 5.17 -14.98 -10.30
C GLY A 27 6.38 -15.59 -9.61
N ASP A 28 7.39 -14.76 -9.30
CA ASP A 28 8.70 -15.23 -8.83
C ASP A 28 8.90 -15.10 -7.32
N ALA A 29 7.96 -14.46 -6.63
CA ALA A 29 8.07 -14.24 -5.19
C ALA A 29 7.73 -15.52 -4.37
N GLN A 30 8.41 -15.69 -3.25
CA GLN A 30 8.25 -16.81 -2.33
C GLN A 30 7.03 -16.64 -1.42
N TRP A 31 5.83 -16.46 -2.02
CA TRP A 31 4.60 -16.07 -1.33
C TRP A 31 4.23 -16.94 -0.13
N GLN A 32 4.59 -18.21 -0.12
CA GLN A 32 4.36 -19.12 1.02
C GLN A 32 5.00 -18.61 2.31
N ARG A 33 6.08 -17.81 2.21
CA ARG A 33 6.75 -17.21 3.37
C ARG A 33 5.95 -16.11 4.05
N LEU A 34 4.88 -15.60 3.45
CA LEU A 34 3.98 -14.68 4.15
C LEU A 34 3.44 -15.27 5.45
N ALA A 35 3.24 -16.58 5.51
CA ALA A 35 2.79 -17.28 6.72
C ALA A 35 3.75 -17.15 7.90
N GLU A 36 5.04 -16.83 7.65
CA GLU A 36 6.05 -16.57 8.70
C GLU A 36 5.86 -15.20 9.39
N ILE A 37 5.04 -14.32 8.81
CA ILE A 37 4.75 -12.97 9.32
C ILE A 37 3.47 -13.03 10.18
N GLU A 38 3.59 -13.64 11.36
CA GLU A 38 2.44 -14.05 12.19
C GLU A 38 1.61 -12.87 12.73
N ASP A 39 2.22 -11.69 12.93
CA ASP A 39 1.57 -10.50 13.52
C ASP A 39 0.73 -9.70 12.52
N TRP A 40 0.61 -10.17 11.28
CA TRP A 40 -0.08 -9.46 10.21
C TRP A 40 -1.14 -10.31 9.53
N GLU A 41 -2.28 -9.69 9.25
CA GLU A 41 -3.24 -10.11 8.24
C GLU A 41 -3.00 -9.31 6.97
N LEU A 42 -2.87 -9.97 5.83
CA LEU A 42 -2.52 -9.34 4.57
C LEU A 42 -3.68 -9.47 3.57
N LEU A 43 -4.06 -8.36 2.99
CA LEU A 43 -5.12 -8.27 1.99
C LEU A 43 -4.52 -8.14 0.60
N GLY A 44 -5.14 -8.71 -0.40
CA GLY A 44 -4.75 -8.50 -1.78
C GLY A 44 -5.84 -8.90 -2.77
N LEU A 45 -5.61 -8.65 -4.06
CA LEU A 45 -6.64 -8.81 -5.09
C LEU A 45 -6.46 -10.06 -5.95
N HIS A 46 -5.34 -10.75 -5.83
CA HIS A 46 -4.98 -11.90 -6.66
C HIS A 46 -4.58 -13.09 -5.79
N PRO A 47 -4.87 -14.32 -6.22
CA PRO A 47 -4.37 -15.49 -5.51
C PRO A 47 -2.83 -15.53 -5.54
N LEU A 48 -2.25 -15.96 -4.43
CA LEU A 48 -0.81 -16.14 -4.29
C LEU A 48 -0.46 -17.64 -4.25
N SER A 49 0.71 -17.98 -4.80
CA SER A 49 1.21 -19.37 -4.71
C SER A 49 1.44 -19.77 -3.25
N GLY A 50 1.20 -21.04 -2.93
CA GLY A 50 1.34 -21.55 -1.57
C GLY A 50 0.19 -21.21 -0.62
N ASN A 51 -0.77 -20.38 -1.03
CA ASN A 51 -1.96 -20.01 -0.27
C ASN A 51 -1.67 -19.71 1.22
N PRO A 52 -0.88 -18.67 1.53
CA PRO A 52 -0.48 -18.37 2.91
C PRO A 52 -1.69 -18.10 3.80
N SER A 53 -1.67 -18.64 5.02
CA SER A 53 -2.81 -18.64 5.93
C SER A 53 -3.24 -17.25 6.43
N ASN A 54 -2.33 -16.28 6.40
CA ASN A 54 -2.55 -14.89 6.82
C ASN A 54 -2.80 -13.94 5.62
N TYR A 55 -3.08 -14.49 4.42
CA TYR A 55 -3.39 -13.71 3.23
C TYR A 55 -4.83 -13.93 2.78
N HIS A 56 -5.54 -12.85 2.51
CA HIS A 56 -6.96 -12.86 2.18
C HIS A 56 -7.23 -12.15 0.85
N ILE A 57 -7.90 -12.87 -0.06
CA ILE A 57 -8.26 -12.32 -1.37
C ILE A 57 -9.52 -11.46 -1.21
N ILE A 58 -9.39 -10.19 -1.55
CA ILE A 58 -10.49 -9.21 -1.48
C ILE A 58 -11.29 -9.21 -2.78
N ASN A 59 -12.60 -9.20 -2.65
CA ASN A 59 -13.49 -8.98 -3.77
C ASN A 59 -13.60 -7.48 -4.07
N LYS A 60 -13.11 -7.06 -5.24
CA LYS A 60 -13.15 -5.65 -5.70
C LYS A 60 -14.55 -5.03 -5.77
N LYS A 61 -15.61 -5.85 -5.83
CA LYS A 61 -17.00 -5.38 -5.87
C LYS A 61 -17.55 -5.02 -4.49
N GLU A 62 -16.91 -5.47 -3.42
CA GLU A 62 -17.38 -5.28 -2.05
C GLU A 62 -16.79 -4.03 -1.39
N PHE A 63 -15.55 -3.70 -1.72
CA PHE A 63 -14.84 -2.56 -1.15
C PHE A 63 -14.13 -1.76 -2.24
N ARG A 64 -14.22 -0.44 -2.15
CA ARG A 64 -13.40 0.44 -2.99
C ARG A 64 -11.95 0.39 -2.51
N TYR A 65 -11.01 0.62 -3.42
CA TYR A 65 -9.58 0.65 -3.12
C TYR A 65 -9.24 1.65 -1.99
N GLN A 66 -9.87 2.83 -2.02
CA GLN A 66 -9.71 3.88 -1.01
C GLN A 66 -10.10 3.39 0.39
N ASP A 67 -11.23 2.68 0.49
CA ASP A 67 -11.72 2.16 1.76
C ASP A 67 -10.78 1.07 2.32
N LEU A 68 -10.19 0.26 1.44
CA LEU A 68 -9.19 -0.74 1.82
C LEU A 68 -7.91 -0.07 2.33
N THR A 69 -7.38 0.91 1.60
CA THR A 69 -6.19 1.66 2.00
C THR A 69 -6.39 2.31 3.37
N ALA A 70 -7.51 3.04 3.56
CA ALA A 70 -7.83 3.68 4.83
C ALA A 70 -8.02 2.70 6.00
N SER A 71 -8.31 1.43 5.71
CA SER A 71 -8.50 0.38 6.73
C SER A 71 -7.20 -0.24 7.21
N CYS A 72 -6.11 -0.11 6.45
CA CYS A 72 -4.85 -0.80 6.71
C CYS A 72 -3.89 0.00 7.58
N ASP A 73 -2.91 -0.70 8.16
CA ASP A 73 -1.80 -0.11 8.89
C ASP A 73 -0.60 0.17 7.98
N VAL A 74 -0.54 -0.50 6.81
CA VAL A 74 0.48 -0.32 5.79
C VAL A 74 -0.06 -0.71 4.41
N VAL A 75 0.46 -0.05 3.36
CA VAL A 75 0.28 -0.50 1.98
C VAL A 75 1.63 -0.96 1.43
N ILE A 76 1.65 -2.10 0.73
CA ILE A 76 2.83 -2.64 0.05
C ILE A 76 2.54 -2.58 -1.44
N SER A 77 3.27 -1.75 -2.18
CA SER A 77 2.97 -1.49 -3.58
C SER A 77 4.19 -1.02 -4.38
N LYS A 78 4.04 -0.92 -5.69
CA LYS A 78 4.90 -0.10 -6.55
C LYS A 78 4.42 1.36 -6.50
N LEU A 79 5.32 2.33 -6.69
CA LEU A 79 4.91 3.73 -6.76
C LEU A 79 4.07 4.00 -8.00
N GLY A 80 2.92 4.61 -7.78
CA GLY A 80 2.01 5.13 -8.78
C GLY A 80 1.17 6.23 -8.16
N TYR A 81 0.69 7.21 -8.94
CA TYR A 81 -0.03 8.38 -8.40
C TYR A 81 -1.20 7.98 -7.50
N GLY A 82 -2.05 7.04 -7.95
CA GLY A 82 -3.22 6.63 -7.19
C GLY A 82 -2.87 6.07 -5.81
N VAL A 83 -1.89 5.16 -5.74
CA VAL A 83 -1.46 4.56 -4.47
C VAL A 83 -0.84 5.61 -3.55
N VAL A 84 0.05 6.45 -4.09
CA VAL A 84 0.72 7.50 -3.32
C VAL A 84 -0.30 8.50 -2.77
N SER A 85 -1.24 8.97 -3.60
CA SER A 85 -2.28 9.89 -3.18
C SER A 85 -3.15 9.32 -2.07
N GLU A 86 -3.58 8.06 -2.19
CA GLU A 86 -4.40 7.42 -1.15
C GLU A 86 -3.63 7.24 0.16
N CYS A 87 -2.35 6.87 0.10
CA CYS A 87 -1.51 6.79 1.30
C CYS A 87 -1.33 8.16 1.95
N PHE A 88 -1.09 9.21 1.15
CA PHE A 88 -0.95 10.58 1.65
C PHE A 88 -2.22 11.08 2.32
N LEU A 89 -3.38 10.91 1.67
CA LEU A 89 -4.67 11.37 2.19
C LEU A 89 -5.08 10.68 3.49
N ASN A 90 -4.67 9.43 3.68
CA ASN A 90 -5.05 8.64 4.86
C ASN A 90 -3.93 8.55 5.92
N GLY A 91 -2.74 9.10 5.66
CA GLY A 91 -1.60 8.96 6.56
C GLY A 91 -1.14 7.51 6.74
N ILE A 92 -1.26 6.68 5.71
CA ILE A 92 -0.91 5.25 5.79
C ILE A 92 0.49 5.02 5.22
N PRO A 93 1.43 4.46 6.00
CA PRO A 93 2.78 4.14 5.54
C PRO A 93 2.77 3.30 4.27
N LEU A 94 3.72 3.57 3.37
CA LEU A 94 3.87 2.90 2.09
C LEU A 94 5.21 2.19 2.00
N ILE A 95 5.20 0.85 2.00
CA ILE A 95 6.36 0.05 1.61
C ILE A 95 6.33 -0.06 0.09
N TYR A 96 7.42 0.35 -0.59
CA TYR A 96 7.40 0.44 -2.03
C TYR A 96 8.62 -0.15 -2.72
N LEU A 97 8.37 -0.64 -3.94
CA LEU A 97 9.40 -1.15 -4.84
C LEU A 97 9.84 -0.07 -5.83
N PRO A 98 11.14 -0.01 -6.14
CA PRO A 98 11.64 0.80 -7.24
C PRO A 98 11.03 0.38 -8.59
N ARG A 99 10.91 1.35 -9.52
CA ARG A 99 10.44 1.12 -10.89
C ARG A 99 11.43 1.73 -11.88
N ALA A 100 12.26 0.88 -12.48
CA ALA A 100 13.36 1.33 -13.34
C ALA A 100 12.91 2.06 -14.63
N LEU A 101 11.79 1.68 -15.23
CA LEU A 101 11.31 2.21 -16.52
C LEU A 101 10.01 3.01 -16.40
N PHE A 102 9.87 3.78 -15.33
CA PHE A 102 8.69 4.61 -15.09
C PHE A 102 9.11 6.06 -14.90
N ALA A 103 8.84 6.90 -15.90
CA ALA A 103 9.32 8.28 -15.96
C ALA A 103 8.94 9.13 -14.72
N GLU A 104 7.79 8.85 -14.12
CA GLU A 104 7.27 9.56 -12.95
C GLU A 104 7.91 9.11 -11.62
N TYR A 105 8.59 7.95 -11.63
CA TYR A 105 9.12 7.34 -10.41
C TYR A 105 10.01 8.28 -9.58
N PRO A 106 10.98 9.02 -10.15
CA PRO A 106 11.85 9.88 -9.34
C PRO A 106 11.09 10.99 -8.60
N ALA A 107 10.04 11.54 -9.24
CA ALA A 107 9.21 12.56 -8.63
C ALA A 107 8.35 12.00 -7.49
N LEU A 108 7.75 10.83 -7.71
CA LEU A 108 6.94 10.14 -6.70
C LEU A 108 7.80 9.68 -5.51
N GLU A 109 8.98 9.11 -5.77
CA GLU A 109 9.90 8.69 -4.71
C GLU A 109 10.33 9.87 -3.84
N LYS A 110 10.71 11.00 -4.46
CA LYS A 110 11.05 12.22 -3.74
C LYS A 110 9.89 12.72 -2.88
N ALA A 111 8.65 12.70 -3.40
CA ALA A 111 7.47 13.12 -2.66
C ALA A 111 7.19 12.19 -1.47
N VAL A 112 7.27 10.88 -1.65
CA VAL A 112 7.07 9.89 -0.59
C VAL A 112 8.14 9.99 0.50
N GLN A 113 9.41 10.22 0.12
CA GLN A 113 10.49 10.43 1.08
C GLN A 113 10.33 11.73 1.87
N PHE A 114 9.95 12.83 1.21
CA PHE A 114 9.69 14.11 1.85
C PHE A 114 8.53 14.02 2.85
N TRP A 115 7.47 13.31 2.49
CA TRP A 115 6.33 13.05 3.37
C TRP A 115 6.71 12.21 4.61
N GLY A 116 7.75 11.39 4.52
CA GLY A 116 8.31 10.62 5.62
C GLY A 116 7.59 9.30 5.94
N GLY A 117 6.55 8.94 5.17
CA GLY A 117 5.83 7.67 5.34
C GLY A 117 6.27 6.54 4.41
N GLY A 118 7.30 6.77 3.61
CA GLY A 118 7.81 5.79 2.65
C GLY A 118 8.90 4.89 3.20
N ILE A 119 8.80 3.60 2.92
CA ILE A 119 9.83 2.59 3.21
C ILE A 119 10.16 1.89 1.91
N ARG A 120 11.38 2.11 1.43
CA ARG A 120 11.86 1.47 0.21
C ARG A 120 12.24 0.02 0.50
N LEU A 121 11.78 -0.89 -0.35
CA LEU A 121 12.18 -2.29 -0.37
C LEU A 121 12.84 -2.57 -1.72
N ASP A 122 14.00 -3.21 -1.74
CA ASP A 122 14.62 -3.64 -2.98
C ASP A 122 13.92 -4.87 -3.56
N GLU A 123 14.17 -5.13 -4.85
CA GLU A 123 13.49 -6.21 -5.57
C GLU A 123 13.85 -7.59 -5.00
N GLU A 124 15.08 -7.80 -4.57
CA GLU A 124 15.54 -9.07 -4.01
C GLU A 124 14.84 -9.38 -2.69
N SER A 125 14.80 -8.40 -1.79
CA SER A 125 14.08 -8.51 -0.52
C SER A 125 12.58 -8.71 -0.73
N PHE A 126 12.00 -8.05 -1.75
CA PHE A 126 10.60 -8.26 -2.11
C PHE A 126 10.33 -9.69 -2.55
N LEU A 127 11.11 -10.22 -3.50
CA LEU A 127 10.92 -11.56 -4.03
C LEU A 127 11.16 -12.68 -3.00
N LYS A 128 12.09 -12.45 -2.09
CA LYS A 128 12.37 -13.37 -0.96
C LYS A 128 11.39 -13.26 0.19
N LEU A 129 10.46 -12.28 0.17
CA LEU A 129 9.56 -11.97 1.28
C LEU A 129 10.29 -11.59 2.58
N ASP A 130 11.47 -10.97 2.47
CA ASP A 130 12.22 -10.44 3.62
C ASP A 130 11.62 -9.08 4.04
N TRP A 131 10.31 -9.11 4.39
CA TRP A 131 9.52 -7.91 4.68
C TRP A 131 9.41 -7.56 6.16
N LYS A 132 9.85 -8.45 7.03
CA LYS A 132 9.64 -8.32 8.48
C LYS A 132 10.12 -6.98 9.01
N GLU A 133 11.37 -6.60 8.72
CA GLU A 133 11.94 -5.33 9.18
C GLU A 133 11.17 -4.12 8.62
N ALA A 134 10.79 -4.14 7.35
CA ALA A 134 10.02 -3.07 6.73
C ALA A 134 8.63 -2.93 7.36
N LEU A 135 7.96 -4.03 7.65
CA LEU A 135 6.66 -4.08 8.33
C LEU A 135 6.76 -3.62 9.78
N GLU A 136 7.78 -4.05 10.52
CA GLU A 136 8.04 -3.59 11.90
C GLU A 136 8.30 -2.08 11.93
N ARG A 137 9.10 -1.57 11.00
CA ARG A 137 9.35 -0.14 10.85
C ARG A 137 8.07 0.62 10.53
N ALA A 138 7.25 0.15 9.59
CA ALA A 138 5.96 0.77 9.26
C ALA A 138 5.02 0.83 10.47
N ALA A 139 5.03 -0.22 11.29
CA ALA A 139 4.18 -0.31 12.46
C ALA A 139 4.66 0.52 13.66
N SER A 140 5.98 0.67 13.82
CA SER A 140 6.57 1.35 14.98
C SER A 140 6.81 2.85 14.77
N GLN A 141 6.99 3.29 13.53
CA GLN A 141 7.17 4.70 13.24
C GLN A 141 5.89 5.51 13.54
N LYS A 142 6.06 6.77 13.93
CA LYS A 142 4.93 7.70 14.02
C LYS A 142 4.22 7.73 12.65
N LYS A 143 2.90 7.48 12.65
CA LYS A 143 2.13 7.59 11.41
C LYS A 143 2.36 8.95 10.78
N PRO A 144 2.66 9.01 9.49
CA PRO A 144 2.81 10.29 8.80
C PRO A 144 1.49 11.05 8.84
N LEU A 145 1.56 12.38 8.89
CA LEU A 145 0.35 13.19 8.87
C LEU A 145 -0.32 13.06 7.49
N PRO A 146 -1.65 12.94 7.46
CA PRO A 146 -2.39 13.07 6.22
C PRO A 146 -2.09 14.39 5.52
N VAL A 147 -2.00 14.35 4.20
CA VAL A 147 -1.83 15.55 3.38
C VAL A 147 -3.22 16.08 3.06
N GLU A 148 -3.55 17.25 3.57
CA GLU A 148 -4.76 17.95 3.14
C GLU A 148 -4.60 18.41 1.68
N SER A 149 -5.54 18.05 0.83
CA SER A 149 -5.52 18.43 -0.58
C SER A 149 -6.93 18.61 -1.12
N ASP A 150 -7.18 19.77 -1.69
CA ASP A 150 -8.32 20.05 -2.57
C ASP A 150 -7.85 20.13 -4.04
N GLY A 151 -7.22 19.06 -4.52
CA GLY A 151 -6.70 19.00 -5.89
C GLY A 151 -7.77 19.26 -6.94
N ALA A 152 -9.01 18.82 -6.72
CA ALA A 152 -10.11 19.05 -7.64
C ALA A 152 -10.50 20.54 -7.70
N GLY A 153 -10.60 21.20 -6.54
CA GLY A 153 -10.89 22.65 -6.48
C GLY A 153 -9.77 23.48 -7.11
N ILE A 154 -8.53 23.16 -6.82
CA ILE A 154 -7.36 23.84 -7.42
C ILE A 154 -7.37 23.69 -8.95
N CYS A 155 -7.57 22.49 -9.47
CA CYS A 155 -7.67 22.26 -10.91
C CYS A 155 -8.84 23.01 -11.54
N ALA A 156 -10.01 23.01 -10.91
CA ALA A 156 -11.18 23.75 -11.40
C ALA A 156 -10.90 25.26 -11.47
N GLN A 157 -10.27 25.82 -10.45
CA GLN A 157 -9.90 27.23 -10.43
C GLN A 157 -8.91 27.57 -11.55
N GLN A 158 -7.87 26.77 -11.75
CA GLN A 158 -6.91 26.98 -12.83
C GLN A 158 -7.57 26.91 -14.21
N ILE A 159 -8.49 25.97 -14.44
CA ILE A 159 -9.23 25.88 -15.71
C ILE A 159 -10.06 27.15 -15.93
N LEU A 160 -10.75 27.64 -14.90
CA LEU A 160 -11.56 28.86 -14.99
C LEU A 160 -10.70 30.11 -15.26
N GLU A 161 -9.47 30.16 -14.77
CA GLU A 161 -8.52 31.25 -15.05
C GLU A 161 -8.06 31.23 -16.50
N LEU A 162 -7.89 30.07 -17.12
CA LEU A 162 -7.51 29.93 -18.53
C LEU A 162 -8.65 30.30 -19.52
N LEU A 163 -9.87 30.33 -19.03
CA LEU A 163 -11.07 30.69 -19.86
C LEU A 163 -11.40 32.18 -19.85
N LYS A 164 -10.65 33.00 -19.11
CA LYS A 164 -10.77 34.48 -19.09
C LYS A 164 -9.88 35.13 -20.12
#